data_204fa0ac975085614694c496c6ed343c
#
_entry.id   204fa0ac975085614694c496c6ed343c
#
_cell.length_a   1.000
_cell.length_b   1.000
_cell.length_c   1.000
_cell.angle_alpha   90.00
_cell.angle_beta   90.00
_cell.angle_gamma   90.00
#
_symmetry.space_group_name_H-M   'P 1'
#
loop_
_entity.id
_entity.type
_entity.pdbx_description
1 polymer ?
#
loop_
_entity_poly.entity_id
_entity_poly.type
_entity_poly.pdbx_seq_one_letter_code
_entity_poly.pdbx_strand_id
1 'polypeptide(L)'
;MTAAGGPLVVVGDALLDIDLDGRADRCSAGSAAPVVDVAHRTFRPGGAGLAARLAAADGAEVVLIAGFAADEAAARLRGLLDRHVRVVTLPLRGSTICKQRVRAIGPWAAPNGHTRARQSRRPVLITRIDSGAGRIRADPLPEEAVAVLTTARAVLVSDHGGGAAAHPQIRKLLRAHADHVPTVWDPHPRGPVPVPGAALVTPDHATALTLLSGRLDDGPDLWKLAKGWAVDAIAVTLGTEGALLCLRASGKRLRIPLPSVARAPDGGDTCGAGDSFAVAAAVRLAEGRGPESAVRRAVLAAAEFVGAGGAAAYSETEPVAVREATADWDPLRT
;
A
#
# COMPACT_ATOMS: atom_id res chain seq x y z
N MET A 1 21.83 4.32 -21.98
CA MET A 1 22.67 4.41 -20.76
C MET A 1 21.72 4.62 -19.60
N THR A 2 21.43 3.58 -18.83
CA THR A 2 20.64 3.72 -17.60
C THR A 2 21.42 4.57 -16.62
N ALA A 3 20.80 5.57 -16.01
CA ALA A 3 21.40 6.42 -14.98
C ALA A 3 21.74 5.57 -13.74
N ALA A 4 22.97 5.03 -13.71
CA ALA A 4 23.44 4.09 -12.68
C ALA A 4 23.64 4.75 -11.29
N GLY A 5 23.14 5.96 -11.05
CA GLY A 5 23.45 6.73 -9.85
C GLY A 5 22.30 7.57 -9.24
N GLY A 6 21.09 7.52 -9.79
CA GLY A 6 19.96 8.31 -9.26
C GLY A 6 19.17 7.60 -8.17
N PRO A 7 18.29 8.31 -7.41
CA PRO A 7 17.42 7.71 -6.39
C PRO A 7 16.32 6.83 -7.01
N LEU A 8 15.79 5.90 -6.23
CA LEU A 8 14.47 5.35 -6.48
C LEU A 8 13.43 6.38 -6.04
N VAL A 9 12.57 6.81 -6.96
CA VAL A 9 11.54 7.80 -6.65
C VAL A 9 10.20 7.08 -6.45
N VAL A 10 9.58 7.30 -5.30
CA VAL A 10 8.19 6.88 -5.05
C VAL A 10 7.31 8.10 -5.18
N VAL A 11 6.38 8.07 -6.12
CA VAL A 11 5.36 9.12 -6.32
C VAL A 11 4.01 8.54 -5.93
N GLY A 12 3.31 9.17 -5.00
CA GLY A 12 2.01 8.61 -4.65
C GLY A 12 1.31 9.29 -3.50
N ASP A 13 0.29 8.61 -3.02
CA ASP A 13 -0.54 9.08 -1.93
C ASP A 13 -0.08 8.43 -0.63
N ALA A 14 0.65 9.19 0.19
CA ALA A 14 1.05 8.76 1.52
C ALA A 14 -0.14 8.90 2.48
N LEU A 15 -0.36 7.88 3.30
CA LEU A 15 -1.46 7.82 4.26
C LEU A 15 -0.97 7.25 5.59
N LEU A 16 -1.77 7.46 6.65
CA LEU A 16 -1.48 6.92 7.96
C LEU A 16 -2.37 5.71 8.24
N ASP A 17 -1.76 4.52 8.38
CA ASP A 17 -2.43 3.34 8.87
C ASP A 17 -2.39 3.31 10.39
N ILE A 18 -3.54 3.01 11.03
CA ILE A 18 -3.68 2.96 12.48
C ILE A 18 -4.36 1.66 12.87
N ASP A 19 -3.72 0.85 13.71
CA ASP A 19 -4.35 -0.29 14.33
C ASP A 19 -4.77 0.06 15.76
N LEU A 20 -6.03 -0.19 16.07
CA LEU A 20 -6.63 -0.05 17.38
C LEU A 20 -6.85 -1.46 17.94
N ASP A 21 -5.93 -1.90 18.81
CA ASP A 21 -5.98 -3.24 19.38
C ASP A 21 -6.53 -3.21 20.79
N GLY A 22 -7.47 -4.11 21.10
CA GLY A 22 -8.11 -4.13 22.40
C GLY A 22 -8.90 -5.40 22.70
N ARG A 23 -9.89 -5.24 23.59
CA ARG A 23 -10.83 -6.31 23.99
C ARG A 23 -12.25 -5.90 23.68
N ALA A 24 -13.08 -6.90 23.33
CA ALA A 24 -14.51 -6.72 23.08
C ALA A 24 -15.27 -7.72 23.97
N ASP A 25 -15.44 -7.37 25.25
CA ASP A 25 -16.07 -8.23 26.23
C ASP A 25 -17.57 -7.91 26.40
N ARG A 26 -18.07 -6.80 25.85
CA ARG A 26 -19.47 -6.36 25.94
C ARG A 26 -19.97 -5.77 24.62
N CYS A 27 -21.28 -5.66 24.51
CA CYS A 27 -21.96 -4.95 23.44
C CYS A 27 -22.52 -3.61 23.93
N SER A 28 -22.78 -2.69 22.99
CA SER A 28 -23.46 -1.44 23.26
C SER A 28 -24.89 -1.71 23.73
N ALA A 29 -25.38 -0.93 24.72
CA ALA A 29 -26.73 -1.08 25.25
C ALA A 29 -27.79 -0.97 24.13
N GLY A 30 -28.69 -1.97 24.08
CA GLY A 30 -29.72 -2.04 23.04
C GLY A 30 -29.25 -2.41 21.63
N SER A 31 -27.99 -2.85 21.47
CA SER A 31 -27.41 -3.21 20.17
C SER A 31 -26.52 -4.44 20.29
N ALA A 32 -26.37 -5.22 19.20
CA ALA A 32 -25.37 -6.29 19.09
C ALA A 32 -23.97 -5.77 18.70
N ALA A 33 -23.79 -4.46 18.58
CA ALA A 33 -22.52 -3.88 18.21
C ALA A 33 -21.48 -4.05 19.34
N PRO A 34 -20.28 -4.61 19.06
CA PRO A 34 -19.26 -4.80 20.07
C PRO A 34 -18.70 -3.43 20.52
N VAL A 35 -18.43 -3.30 21.81
CA VAL A 35 -17.65 -2.20 22.37
C VAL A 35 -16.22 -2.68 22.53
N VAL A 36 -15.27 -1.97 21.89
CA VAL A 36 -13.86 -2.30 21.97
C VAL A 36 -13.17 -1.36 22.95
N ASP A 37 -12.66 -1.91 24.03
CA ASP A 37 -11.77 -1.20 24.94
C ASP A 37 -10.35 -1.27 24.38
N VAL A 38 -9.91 -0.18 23.78
CA VAL A 38 -8.62 -0.09 23.08
C VAL A 38 -7.48 -0.02 24.10
N ALA A 39 -6.56 -0.97 24.02
CA ALA A 39 -5.36 -1.01 24.87
C ALA A 39 -4.12 -0.41 24.19
N HIS A 40 -4.01 -0.56 22.87
CA HIS A 40 -2.86 -0.09 22.11
C HIS A 40 -3.31 0.58 20.81
N ARG A 41 -2.55 1.61 20.41
CA ARG A 41 -2.60 2.21 19.08
C ARG A 41 -1.27 1.97 18.40
N THR A 42 -1.30 1.44 17.19
CA THR A 42 -0.12 1.22 16.37
C THR A 42 -0.23 2.05 15.12
N PHE A 43 0.74 2.94 14.90
CA PHE A 43 0.80 3.85 13.75
C PHE A 43 1.87 3.37 12.79
N ARG A 44 1.60 3.40 11.50
CA ARG A 44 2.57 3.08 10.46
C ARG A 44 2.32 3.88 9.19
N PRO A 45 3.35 4.13 8.38
CA PRO A 45 3.15 4.68 7.06
C PRO A 45 2.37 3.67 6.21
N GLY A 46 1.46 4.16 5.38
CA GLY A 46 0.71 3.36 4.42
C GLY A 46 0.83 3.94 3.01
N GLY A 47 0.44 3.15 2.02
CA GLY A 47 0.52 3.51 0.62
C GLY A 47 1.92 3.90 0.17
N ALA A 48 2.06 5.02 -0.56
CA ALA A 48 3.35 5.50 -1.02
C ALA A 48 4.37 5.70 0.12
N GLY A 49 3.90 6.02 1.34
CA GLY A 49 4.75 6.13 2.53
C GLY A 49 5.37 4.79 2.92
N LEU A 50 4.59 3.72 2.95
CA LEU A 50 5.10 2.37 3.22
C LEU A 50 6.03 1.89 2.11
N ALA A 51 5.65 2.09 0.84
CA ALA A 51 6.49 1.73 -0.30
C ALA A 51 7.87 2.41 -0.21
N ALA A 52 7.93 3.71 0.13
CA ALA A 52 9.18 4.42 0.30
C ALA A 52 10.02 3.86 1.48
N ARG A 53 9.39 3.52 2.60
CA ARG A 53 10.08 2.91 3.76
C ARG A 53 10.64 1.53 3.43
N LEU A 54 9.89 0.71 2.70
CA LEU A 54 10.33 -0.61 2.24
C LEU A 54 11.56 -0.49 1.34
N ALA A 55 11.50 0.40 0.35
CA ALA A 55 12.62 0.65 -0.54
C ALA A 55 13.89 1.15 0.18
N ALA A 56 13.73 2.02 1.18
CA ALA A 56 14.85 2.51 2.00
C ALA A 56 15.44 1.42 2.91
N ALA A 57 14.63 0.49 3.40
CA ALA A 57 15.10 -0.63 4.21
C ALA A 57 16.00 -1.60 3.42
N ASP A 58 15.80 -1.71 2.11
CA ASP A 58 16.65 -2.48 1.19
C ASP A 58 17.96 -1.73 0.82
N GLY A 59 18.25 -0.59 1.48
CA GLY A 59 19.48 0.20 1.27
C GLY A 59 19.47 1.11 0.04
N ALA A 60 18.32 1.31 -0.60
CA ALA A 60 18.18 2.22 -1.71
C ALA A 60 18.18 3.69 -1.23
N GLU A 61 18.79 4.60 -2.01
CA GLU A 61 18.50 6.03 -1.89
C GLU A 61 17.08 6.27 -2.40
N VAL A 62 16.19 6.74 -1.53
CA VAL A 62 14.75 6.88 -1.82
C VAL A 62 14.30 8.32 -1.65
N VAL A 63 13.55 8.81 -2.63
CA VAL A 63 12.81 10.07 -2.53
C VAL A 63 11.31 9.79 -2.67
N LEU A 64 10.54 10.23 -1.67
CA LEU A 64 9.08 10.19 -1.70
C LEU A 64 8.54 11.55 -2.16
N ILE A 65 7.77 11.57 -3.24
CA ILE A 65 7.01 12.74 -3.70
C ILE A 65 5.53 12.50 -3.35
N ALA A 66 5.02 13.19 -2.33
CA ALA A 66 3.66 12.99 -1.82
C ALA A 66 3.06 14.26 -1.23
N GLY A 67 1.74 14.30 -1.13
CA GLY A 67 1.02 15.37 -0.45
C GLY A 67 0.92 15.15 1.05
N PHE A 68 1.06 16.24 1.83
CA PHE A 68 0.88 16.22 3.27
C PHE A 68 -0.02 17.39 3.70
N ALA A 69 -1.00 17.12 4.55
CA ALA A 69 -1.82 18.15 5.18
C ALA A 69 -1.08 18.82 6.34
N ALA A 70 -1.65 19.91 6.84
CA ALA A 70 -1.17 20.59 8.06
C ALA A 70 -1.98 20.09 9.27
N ASP A 71 -1.97 18.78 9.54
CA ASP A 71 -2.70 18.14 10.63
C ASP A 71 -1.82 17.17 11.43
N GLU A 72 -2.33 16.71 12.57
CA GLU A 72 -1.63 15.81 13.49
C GLU A 72 -1.27 14.47 12.79
N ALA A 73 -2.15 13.94 11.94
CA ALA A 73 -1.91 12.72 11.22
C ALA A 73 -0.73 12.86 10.24
N ALA A 74 -0.61 14.01 9.54
CA ALA A 74 0.53 14.32 8.71
C ALA A 74 1.83 14.45 9.52
N ALA A 75 1.78 15.11 10.68
CA ALA A 75 2.94 15.24 11.55
C ALA A 75 3.44 13.87 12.03
N ARG A 76 2.52 12.99 12.43
CA ARG A 76 2.83 11.60 12.81
C ARG A 76 3.43 10.82 11.64
N LEU A 77 2.81 10.88 10.46
CA LEU A 77 3.29 10.21 9.26
C LEU A 77 4.70 10.69 8.87
N ARG A 78 4.98 11.98 8.96
CA ARG A 78 6.32 12.53 8.72
C ARG A 78 7.34 11.97 9.71
N GLY A 79 7.02 11.92 11.00
CA GLY A 79 7.92 11.34 12.02
C GLY A 79 8.31 9.89 11.71
N LEU A 80 7.39 9.09 11.14
CA LEU A 80 7.64 7.71 10.71
C LEU A 80 8.52 7.62 9.45
N LEU A 81 8.63 8.70 8.65
CA LEU A 81 9.35 8.74 7.37
C LEU A 81 10.72 9.43 7.47
N ASP A 82 10.81 10.56 8.17
CA ASP A 82 11.91 11.55 8.09
C ASP A 82 13.32 11.00 8.34
N ARG A 83 13.45 9.95 9.15
CA ARG A 83 14.76 9.35 9.46
C ARG A 83 15.30 8.45 8.34
N HIS A 84 14.48 8.13 7.35
CA HIS A 84 14.77 7.04 6.42
C HIS A 84 14.53 7.40 4.95
N VAL A 85 13.69 8.41 4.71
CA VAL A 85 13.21 8.76 3.37
C VAL A 85 13.27 10.27 3.20
N ARG A 86 13.91 10.73 2.14
CA ARG A 86 13.82 12.13 1.74
C ARG A 86 12.43 12.41 1.17
N VAL A 87 11.73 13.41 1.72
CA VAL A 87 10.35 13.73 1.35
C VAL A 87 10.30 15.05 0.58
N VAL A 88 9.77 15.02 -0.63
CA VAL A 88 9.40 16.20 -1.41
C VAL A 88 7.89 16.39 -1.33
N THR A 89 7.48 17.49 -0.69
CA THR A 89 6.06 17.72 -0.37
C THR A 89 5.34 18.39 -1.53
N LEU A 90 4.20 17.82 -1.91
CA LEU A 90 3.23 18.43 -2.82
C LEU A 90 2.11 19.13 -2.05
N PRO A 91 1.56 20.25 -2.58
CA PRO A 91 0.39 20.90 -1.98
C PRO A 91 -0.81 19.95 -1.92
N LEU A 92 -1.39 19.78 -0.72
CA LEU A 92 -2.57 18.97 -0.47
C LEU A 92 -3.72 19.85 -0.02
N ARG A 93 -4.93 19.61 -0.55
CA ARG A 93 -6.17 20.18 -0.06
C ARG A 93 -6.94 19.14 0.75
N GLY A 94 -7.45 19.52 1.91
CA GLY A 94 -8.16 18.62 2.82
C GLY A 94 -7.24 18.06 3.90
N SER A 95 -7.63 16.95 4.52
CA SER A 95 -6.94 16.30 5.63
C SER A 95 -6.24 15.03 5.21
N THR A 96 -5.21 14.64 5.97
CA THR A 96 -4.46 13.39 5.76
C THR A 96 -5.41 12.19 5.76
N ILE A 97 -5.23 11.31 4.78
CA ILE A 97 -6.00 10.06 4.70
C ILE A 97 -5.50 9.13 5.80
N CYS A 98 -6.42 8.69 6.65
CA CYS A 98 -6.16 7.69 7.70
C CYS A 98 -7.00 6.44 7.46
N LYS A 99 -6.39 5.28 7.62
CA LYS A 99 -7.07 3.98 7.58
C LYS A 99 -6.93 3.33 8.95
N GLN A 100 -8.01 3.30 9.72
CA GLN A 100 -8.00 2.75 11.07
C GLN A 100 -8.60 1.35 11.05
N ARG A 101 -7.90 0.37 11.60
CA ARG A 101 -8.38 -1.01 11.77
C ARG A 101 -8.63 -1.26 13.24
N VAL A 102 -9.89 -1.53 13.61
CA VAL A 102 -10.27 -1.89 14.96
C VAL A 102 -10.22 -3.41 15.07
N ARG A 103 -9.35 -3.91 15.94
CA ARG A 103 -9.13 -5.34 16.16
C ARG A 103 -9.31 -5.65 17.65
N ALA A 104 -9.92 -6.78 17.96
CA ALA A 104 -10.09 -7.17 19.37
C ALA A 104 -10.03 -8.68 19.57
N ILE A 105 -9.65 -9.06 20.78
CA ILE A 105 -9.90 -10.38 21.37
C ILE A 105 -11.12 -10.28 22.29
N GLY A 106 -11.91 -11.37 22.36
CA GLY A 106 -13.07 -11.43 23.26
C GLY A 106 -14.15 -12.40 22.78
N PRO A 107 -15.20 -12.58 23.58
CA PRO A 107 -16.29 -13.50 23.27
C PRO A 107 -17.27 -12.97 22.23
N TRP A 108 -16.98 -11.85 21.58
CA TRP A 108 -17.82 -11.28 20.54
C TRP A 108 -18.01 -12.28 19.37
N ALA A 109 -19.27 -12.54 19.01
CA ALA A 109 -19.62 -13.36 17.85
C ALA A 109 -19.75 -12.48 16.61
N ALA A 110 -19.00 -12.79 15.56
CA ALA A 110 -19.18 -12.11 14.28
C ALA A 110 -20.63 -12.25 13.78
N PRO A 111 -21.21 -11.25 13.12
CA PRO A 111 -22.60 -11.29 12.64
C PRO A 111 -22.96 -12.50 11.77
N ASN A 112 -21.98 -13.15 11.17
CA ASN A 112 -22.13 -14.28 10.24
C ASN A 112 -22.13 -15.65 10.94
N GLY A 113 -22.28 -15.72 12.26
CA GLY A 113 -22.39 -16.99 13.01
C GLY A 113 -21.09 -17.81 13.09
N HIS A 114 -19.98 -17.33 12.50
CA HIS A 114 -18.70 -18.02 12.59
C HIS A 114 -18.04 -17.73 13.94
N THR A 115 -18.19 -18.66 14.87
CA THR A 115 -17.68 -18.65 16.26
C THR A 115 -16.14 -18.62 16.39
N ARG A 116 -15.40 -18.22 15.38
CA ARG A 116 -13.92 -18.17 15.43
C ARG A 116 -13.35 -17.14 16.41
N ALA A 117 -14.11 -16.11 16.80
CA ALA A 117 -13.65 -15.10 17.76
C ALA A 117 -13.54 -15.64 19.21
N ARG A 118 -14.26 -16.69 19.58
CA ARG A 118 -14.26 -17.23 20.95
C ARG A 118 -12.96 -17.90 21.40
N GLN A 119 -12.05 -18.27 20.49
CA GLN A 119 -10.83 -19.01 20.81
C GLN A 119 -9.54 -18.39 20.26
N SER A 120 -9.62 -17.29 19.51
CA SER A 120 -8.41 -16.66 18.99
C SER A 120 -7.68 -15.91 20.10
N ARG A 121 -6.44 -16.31 20.37
CA ARG A 121 -5.52 -15.54 21.21
C ARG A 121 -4.94 -14.32 20.47
N ARG A 122 -5.27 -14.13 19.20
CA ARG A 122 -4.86 -12.99 18.37
C ARG A 122 -6.05 -12.08 18.12
N PRO A 123 -5.84 -10.75 18.08
CA PRO A 123 -6.90 -9.82 17.73
C PRO A 123 -7.46 -10.08 16.33
N VAL A 124 -8.80 -10.06 16.20
CA VAL A 124 -9.53 -10.23 14.94
C VAL A 124 -10.04 -8.87 14.48
N LEU A 125 -10.00 -8.60 13.19
CA LEU A 125 -10.56 -7.37 12.61
C LEU A 125 -12.07 -7.33 12.85
N ILE A 126 -12.54 -6.29 13.55
CA ILE A 126 -13.95 -6.01 13.81
C ILE A 126 -14.51 -5.07 12.76
N THR A 127 -13.80 -3.97 12.50
CA THR A 127 -14.19 -2.98 11.50
C THR A 127 -12.98 -2.18 11.04
N ARG A 128 -13.16 -1.51 9.90
CA ARG A 128 -12.22 -0.52 9.37
C ARG A 128 -12.92 0.82 9.28
N ILE A 129 -12.23 1.89 9.69
CA ILE A 129 -12.71 3.27 9.63
C ILE A 129 -11.75 4.04 8.73
N ASP A 130 -12.24 4.52 7.60
CA ASP A 130 -11.48 5.38 6.70
C ASP A 130 -11.89 6.82 6.94
N SER A 131 -10.91 7.70 7.12
CA SER A 131 -11.12 9.13 7.33
C SER A 131 -10.09 9.96 6.57
N GLY A 132 -10.37 11.26 6.46
CA GLY A 132 -9.57 12.15 5.65
C GLY A 132 -9.99 12.13 4.18
N ALA A 133 -9.89 13.28 3.52
CA ALA A 133 -10.28 13.46 2.11
C ALA A 133 -9.24 14.29 1.35
N GLY A 134 -7.96 14.12 1.73
CA GLY A 134 -6.84 14.84 1.12
C GLY A 134 -6.75 14.57 -0.38
N ARG A 135 -6.56 15.66 -1.14
CA ARG A 135 -6.32 15.60 -2.58
C ARG A 135 -5.13 16.47 -2.94
N ILE A 136 -4.20 15.90 -3.68
CA ILE A 136 -3.07 16.65 -4.22
C ILE A 136 -3.59 17.63 -5.26
N ARG A 137 -3.12 18.87 -5.17
CA ARG A 137 -3.48 19.95 -6.10
C ARG A 137 -2.65 19.83 -7.37
N ALA A 138 -3.24 20.19 -8.50
CA ALA A 138 -2.56 20.23 -9.80
C ALA A 138 -1.75 21.56 -9.98
N ASP A 139 -1.21 22.09 -8.88
CA ASP A 139 -0.33 23.26 -8.88
C ASP A 139 1.02 22.90 -9.53
N PRO A 140 1.82 23.87 -10.00
CA PRO A 140 3.16 23.58 -10.50
C PRO A 140 3.98 22.77 -9.49
N LEU A 141 4.69 21.75 -9.98
CA LEU A 141 5.58 20.97 -9.13
C LEU A 141 6.71 21.84 -8.57
N PRO A 142 7.14 21.60 -7.33
CA PRO A 142 8.39 22.14 -6.83
C PRO A 142 9.56 21.77 -7.77
N GLU A 143 10.53 22.68 -7.95
CA GLU A 143 11.71 22.42 -8.80
C GLU A 143 12.45 21.15 -8.37
N GLU A 144 12.50 20.90 -7.06
CA GLU A 144 13.09 19.69 -6.50
C GLU A 144 12.38 18.42 -6.99
N ALA A 145 11.03 18.40 -7.07
CA ALA A 145 10.28 17.25 -7.58
C ALA A 145 10.58 17.00 -9.06
N VAL A 146 10.71 18.07 -9.86
CA VAL A 146 11.09 17.98 -11.28
C VAL A 146 12.49 17.41 -11.42
N ALA A 147 13.45 17.93 -10.66
CA ALA A 147 14.85 17.49 -10.71
C ALA A 147 14.98 16.01 -10.33
N VAL A 148 14.33 15.59 -9.25
CA VAL A 148 14.39 14.22 -8.76
C VAL A 148 13.75 13.25 -9.76
N LEU A 149 12.59 13.57 -10.34
CA LEU A 149 11.95 12.75 -11.37
C LEU A 149 12.80 12.61 -12.64
N THR A 150 13.54 13.65 -13.00
CA THR A 150 14.40 13.64 -14.19
C THR A 150 15.67 12.81 -14.00
N THR A 151 16.18 12.72 -12.77
CA THR A 151 17.41 11.98 -12.43
C THR A 151 17.17 10.62 -11.81
N ALA A 152 15.91 10.20 -11.67
CA ALA A 152 15.53 8.94 -11.08
C ALA A 152 16.11 7.73 -11.85
N ARG A 153 16.59 6.71 -11.12
CA ARG A 153 16.96 5.42 -11.73
C ARG A 153 15.75 4.52 -12.02
N ALA A 154 14.66 4.71 -11.27
CA ALA A 154 13.34 4.13 -11.50
C ALA A 154 12.28 4.94 -10.74
N VAL A 155 11.04 4.87 -11.19
CA VAL A 155 9.90 5.49 -10.51
C VAL A 155 8.87 4.43 -10.17
N LEU A 156 8.41 4.41 -8.90
CA LEU A 156 7.22 3.71 -8.47
C LEU A 156 6.08 4.71 -8.29
N VAL A 157 5.01 4.56 -9.06
CA VAL A 157 3.76 5.30 -8.84
C VAL A 157 2.84 4.43 -7.99
N SER A 158 2.60 4.84 -6.73
CA SER A 158 1.74 4.16 -5.76
C SER A 158 0.44 4.96 -5.60
N ASP A 159 -0.58 4.56 -6.35
CA ASP A 159 -1.87 5.27 -6.45
C ASP A 159 -2.85 4.73 -5.41
N HIS A 160 -3.25 5.57 -4.46
CA HIS A 160 -4.27 5.28 -3.46
C HIS A 160 -5.47 6.24 -3.54
N GLY A 161 -5.62 6.90 -4.70
CA GLY A 161 -6.76 7.77 -5.00
C GLY A 161 -6.67 9.17 -4.42
N GLY A 162 -5.53 9.60 -3.87
CA GLY A 162 -5.29 10.96 -3.35
C GLY A 162 -4.86 11.97 -4.41
N GLY A 163 -4.57 11.52 -5.65
CA GLY A 163 -4.39 12.40 -6.81
C GLY A 163 -2.96 12.56 -7.31
N ALA A 164 -1.93 12.01 -6.64
CA ALA A 164 -0.55 12.08 -7.12
C ALA A 164 -0.39 11.50 -8.53
N ALA A 165 -0.95 10.32 -8.76
CA ALA A 165 -0.93 9.62 -10.04
C ALA A 165 -1.65 10.38 -11.17
N ALA A 166 -2.60 11.25 -10.83
CA ALA A 166 -3.35 12.08 -11.77
C ALA A 166 -2.68 13.42 -12.08
N HIS A 167 -1.64 13.82 -11.35
CA HIS A 167 -1.02 15.15 -11.49
C HIS A 167 -0.44 15.36 -12.89
N PRO A 168 -0.89 16.39 -13.65
CA PRO A 168 -0.58 16.51 -15.07
C PRO A 168 0.92 16.61 -15.38
N GLN A 169 1.66 17.35 -14.55
CA GLN A 169 3.08 17.56 -14.75
C GLN A 169 3.91 16.31 -14.39
N ILE A 170 3.52 15.55 -13.35
CA ILE A 170 4.10 14.24 -13.05
C ILE A 170 3.92 13.30 -14.25
N ARG A 171 2.70 13.17 -14.74
CA ARG A 171 2.38 12.32 -15.90
C ARG A 171 3.16 12.73 -17.16
N LYS A 172 3.34 14.05 -17.40
CA LYS A 172 4.15 14.57 -18.51
C LYS A 172 5.60 14.15 -18.38
N LEU A 173 6.20 14.29 -17.19
CA LEU A 173 7.60 13.90 -16.93
C LEU A 173 7.80 12.39 -17.07
N LEU A 174 6.95 11.58 -16.45
CA LEU A 174 7.03 10.12 -16.57
C LEU A 174 6.95 9.63 -18.02
N ARG A 175 6.06 10.22 -18.82
CA ARG A 175 5.95 9.90 -20.26
C ARG A 175 7.19 10.31 -21.02
N ALA A 176 7.76 11.50 -20.73
CA ALA A 176 8.94 12.00 -21.41
C ALA A 176 10.20 11.18 -21.14
N HIS A 177 10.27 10.49 -20.01
CA HIS A 177 11.42 9.69 -19.58
C HIS A 177 11.19 8.17 -19.64
N ALA A 178 10.03 7.71 -20.15
CA ALA A 178 9.64 6.29 -20.15
C ALA A 178 10.66 5.36 -20.82
N ASP A 179 11.38 5.83 -21.85
CA ASP A 179 12.39 5.03 -22.58
C ASP A 179 13.69 4.81 -21.78
N HIS A 180 13.93 5.61 -20.72
CA HIS A 180 15.20 5.61 -19.99
C HIS A 180 15.02 5.32 -18.49
N VAL A 181 13.86 5.64 -17.94
CA VAL A 181 13.54 5.48 -16.51
C VAL A 181 12.37 4.51 -16.37
N PRO A 182 12.62 3.26 -15.96
CA PRO A 182 11.54 2.29 -15.80
C PRO A 182 10.55 2.78 -14.75
N THR A 183 9.27 2.80 -15.14
CA THR A 183 8.17 3.17 -14.25
C THR A 183 7.36 1.93 -13.90
N VAL A 184 7.23 1.64 -12.60
CA VAL A 184 6.25 0.69 -12.05
C VAL A 184 5.03 1.47 -11.62
N TRP A 185 3.85 0.99 -11.98
CA TRP A 185 2.59 1.63 -11.64
C TRP A 185 1.70 0.67 -10.86
N ASP A 186 1.48 1.00 -9.58
CA ASP A 186 0.52 0.30 -8.73
C ASP A 186 -0.82 1.05 -8.75
N PRO A 187 -1.83 0.54 -9.47
CA PRO A 187 -3.02 1.31 -9.81
C PRO A 187 -4.09 1.21 -8.72
N HIS A 188 -4.78 2.33 -8.46
CA HIS A 188 -6.05 2.33 -7.75
C HIS A 188 -7.21 2.00 -8.71
N PRO A 189 -8.24 1.21 -8.31
CA PRO A 189 -9.35 0.80 -9.21
C PRO A 189 -10.15 1.98 -9.81
N ARG A 190 -10.09 3.15 -9.17
CA ARG A 190 -10.71 4.40 -9.66
C ARG A 190 -9.67 5.47 -9.99
N GLY A 191 -8.42 5.08 -10.11
CA GLY A 191 -7.32 5.97 -10.45
C GLY A 191 -7.21 6.23 -11.95
N PRO A 192 -6.27 7.08 -12.35
CA PRO A 192 -5.99 7.34 -13.76
C PRO A 192 -5.33 6.12 -14.41
N VAL A 193 -5.56 5.97 -15.70
CA VAL A 193 -4.84 4.98 -16.53
C VAL A 193 -3.33 5.23 -16.41
N PRO A 194 -2.49 4.19 -16.31
CA PRO A 194 -1.04 4.33 -16.31
C PRO A 194 -0.52 5.16 -17.50
N VAL A 195 0.63 5.78 -17.33
CA VAL A 195 1.25 6.50 -18.46
C VAL A 195 1.72 5.51 -19.52
N PRO A 196 1.58 5.82 -20.83
CA PRO A 196 2.19 5.04 -21.89
C PRO A 196 3.70 4.90 -21.67
N GLY A 197 4.23 3.70 -21.95
CA GLY A 197 5.64 3.38 -21.72
C GLY A 197 5.96 2.96 -20.28
N ALA A 198 4.97 2.86 -19.37
CA ALA A 198 5.23 2.25 -18.07
C ALA A 198 5.72 0.80 -18.25
N ALA A 199 6.83 0.47 -17.60
CA ALA A 199 7.50 -0.82 -17.75
C ALA A 199 6.70 -1.97 -17.13
N LEU A 200 5.98 -1.70 -16.03
CA LEU A 200 5.18 -2.69 -15.34
C LEU A 200 3.99 -2.03 -14.61
N VAL A 201 2.81 -2.65 -14.70
CA VAL A 201 1.63 -2.30 -13.90
C VAL A 201 1.30 -3.46 -12.98
N THR A 202 1.02 -3.18 -11.68
CA THR A 202 0.94 -4.20 -10.62
C THR A 202 -0.41 -4.22 -9.89
N PRO A 203 -1.56 -4.38 -10.56
CA PRO A 203 -2.84 -4.45 -9.88
C PRO A 203 -2.93 -5.70 -9.00
N ASP A 204 -3.62 -5.60 -7.87
CA ASP A 204 -4.10 -6.78 -7.18
C ASP A 204 -5.26 -7.45 -7.96
N HIS A 205 -5.64 -8.67 -7.53
CA HIS A 205 -6.70 -9.43 -8.17
C HIS A 205 -8.03 -8.66 -8.25
N ALA A 206 -8.44 -7.98 -7.18
CA ALA A 206 -9.70 -7.24 -7.12
C ALA A 206 -9.68 -6.01 -8.04
N THR A 207 -8.56 -5.29 -8.05
CA THR A 207 -8.32 -4.16 -8.96
C THR A 207 -8.32 -4.62 -10.41
N ALA A 208 -7.63 -5.73 -10.73
CA ALA A 208 -7.61 -6.30 -12.07
C ALA A 208 -9.00 -6.69 -12.55
N LEU A 209 -9.83 -7.33 -11.72
CA LEU A 209 -11.23 -7.64 -12.04
C LEU A 209 -12.05 -6.38 -12.34
N THR A 210 -11.85 -5.32 -11.58
CA THR A 210 -12.53 -4.04 -11.81
C THR A 210 -12.12 -3.43 -13.16
N LEU A 211 -10.83 -3.43 -13.46
CA LEU A 211 -10.27 -2.89 -14.71
C LEU A 211 -10.66 -3.71 -15.94
N LEU A 212 -10.91 -5.01 -15.79
CA LEU A 212 -11.32 -5.94 -16.83
C LEU A 212 -12.83 -6.17 -16.89
N SER A 213 -13.64 -5.35 -16.20
CA SER A 213 -15.10 -5.50 -16.14
C SER A 213 -15.55 -6.88 -15.63
N GLY A 214 -14.83 -7.44 -14.67
CA GLY A 214 -15.23 -8.61 -13.89
C GLY A 214 -14.71 -9.98 -14.36
N ARG A 215 -13.81 -10.06 -15.34
CA ARG A 215 -13.25 -11.34 -15.81
C ARG A 215 -11.72 -11.32 -15.84
N LEU A 216 -11.11 -12.18 -15.03
CA LEU A 216 -9.67 -12.47 -15.06
C LEU A 216 -9.50 -13.93 -15.48
N ASP A 217 -9.84 -14.22 -16.74
CA ASP A 217 -9.56 -15.51 -17.33
C ASP A 217 -8.10 -15.53 -17.83
N ASP A 218 -7.55 -16.73 -18.10
CA ASP A 218 -6.30 -16.88 -18.85
C ASP A 218 -6.45 -16.34 -20.29
N GLY A 219 -7.50 -15.59 -20.55
CA GLY A 219 -7.93 -15.01 -21.81
C GLY A 219 -7.10 -13.81 -22.30
N PRO A 220 -7.41 -13.29 -23.49
CA PRO A 220 -6.65 -12.22 -24.15
C PRO A 220 -6.79 -10.85 -23.49
N ASP A 221 -7.58 -10.71 -22.41
CA ASP A 221 -8.02 -9.40 -21.92
C ASP A 221 -6.91 -8.61 -21.22
N LEU A 222 -6.00 -9.25 -20.46
CA LEU A 222 -4.82 -8.57 -19.91
C LEU A 222 -3.89 -8.04 -21.01
N TRP A 223 -3.74 -8.77 -22.10
CA TRP A 223 -2.93 -8.32 -23.23
C TRP A 223 -3.58 -7.14 -23.96
N LYS A 224 -4.90 -7.18 -24.17
CA LYS A 224 -5.66 -6.05 -24.74
C LYS A 224 -5.53 -4.81 -23.85
N LEU A 225 -5.59 -5.00 -22.53
CA LEU A 225 -5.42 -3.92 -21.56
C LEU A 225 -4.01 -3.33 -21.65
N ALA A 226 -2.97 -4.16 -21.68
CA ALA A 226 -1.58 -3.72 -21.83
C ALA A 226 -1.37 -2.96 -23.15
N LYS A 227 -1.97 -3.43 -24.24
CA LYS A 227 -1.95 -2.71 -25.54
C LYS A 227 -2.71 -1.38 -25.49
N GLY A 228 -3.90 -1.37 -24.93
CA GLY A 228 -4.73 -0.17 -24.81
C GLY A 228 -4.09 0.91 -23.96
N TRP A 229 -3.34 0.54 -22.94
CA TRP A 229 -2.58 1.47 -22.10
C TRP A 229 -1.18 1.77 -22.64
N ALA A 230 -0.72 1.04 -23.67
CA ALA A 230 0.64 1.10 -24.20
C ALA A 230 1.72 0.89 -23.12
N VAL A 231 1.48 0.00 -22.16
CA VAL A 231 2.44 -0.38 -21.11
C VAL A 231 3.15 -1.68 -21.49
N ASP A 232 4.38 -1.92 -21.01
CA ASP A 232 5.17 -3.07 -21.46
C ASP A 232 4.74 -4.38 -20.86
N ALA A 233 4.28 -4.35 -19.59
CA ALA A 233 3.80 -5.54 -18.90
C ALA A 233 2.74 -5.21 -17.85
N ILE A 234 1.88 -6.21 -17.55
CA ILE A 234 0.96 -6.19 -16.41
C ILE A 234 1.21 -7.44 -15.58
N ALA A 235 1.40 -7.29 -14.27
CA ALA A 235 1.52 -8.39 -13.32
C ALA A 235 0.40 -8.31 -12.28
N VAL A 236 -0.58 -9.18 -12.37
CA VAL A 236 -1.67 -9.26 -11.38
C VAL A 236 -1.20 -10.10 -10.20
N THR A 237 -1.24 -9.53 -8.98
CA THR A 237 -0.93 -10.28 -7.76
C THR A 237 -2.11 -11.15 -7.35
N LEU A 238 -1.84 -12.41 -7.01
CA LEU A 238 -2.83 -13.46 -6.71
C LEU A 238 -2.68 -14.01 -5.28
N GLY A 239 -2.14 -13.22 -4.35
CA GLY A 239 -1.90 -13.62 -2.97
C GLY A 239 -0.99 -14.86 -2.89
N THR A 240 -1.45 -15.91 -2.22
CA THR A 240 -0.69 -17.16 -2.03
C THR A 240 -0.45 -17.96 -3.32
N GLU A 241 -1.12 -17.60 -4.42
CA GLU A 241 -0.89 -18.21 -5.74
C GLU A 241 0.24 -17.54 -6.53
N GLY A 242 0.82 -16.43 -6.00
CA GLY A 242 1.89 -15.68 -6.65
C GLY A 242 1.37 -14.58 -7.58
N ALA A 243 1.73 -14.60 -8.86
CA ALA A 243 1.33 -13.57 -9.82
C ALA A 243 1.08 -14.12 -11.23
N LEU A 244 0.21 -13.42 -11.99
CA LEU A 244 0.00 -13.63 -13.41
C LEU A 244 0.63 -12.45 -14.18
N LEU A 245 1.69 -12.71 -14.93
CA LEU A 245 2.40 -11.74 -15.76
C LEU A 245 1.93 -11.84 -17.23
N CYS A 246 1.63 -10.70 -17.83
CA CYS A 246 1.37 -10.56 -19.26
C CYS A 246 2.36 -9.58 -19.90
N LEU A 247 3.09 -10.00 -20.92
CA LEU A 247 4.05 -9.17 -21.68
C LEU A 247 3.38 -8.64 -22.95
N ARG A 248 3.34 -7.31 -23.13
CA ARG A 248 2.68 -6.69 -24.28
C ARG A 248 3.32 -7.07 -25.62
N ALA A 249 4.64 -7.06 -25.70
CA ALA A 249 5.37 -7.25 -26.96
C ALA A 249 5.14 -8.64 -27.59
N SER A 250 5.10 -9.69 -26.78
CA SER A 250 4.96 -11.09 -27.24
C SER A 250 3.56 -11.67 -27.04
N GLY A 251 2.71 -11.02 -26.25
CA GLY A 251 1.46 -11.60 -25.76
C GLY A 251 1.65 -12.77 -24.78
N LYS A 252 2.92 -13.05 -24.39
CA LYS A 252 3.26 -14.15 -23.48
C LYS A 252 2.65 -13.90 -22.11
N ARG A 253 2.01 -14.93 -21.56
CA ARG A 253 1.45 -14.97 -20.23
C ARG A 253 2.18 -16.02 -19.40
N LEU A 254 2.49 -15.68 -18.15
CA LEU A 254 3.29 -16.51 -17.26
C LEU A 254 2.62 -16.51 -15.88
N ARG A 255 2.24 -17.68 -15.39
CA ARG A 255 2.00 -17.84 -13.96
C ARG A 255 3.35 -17.95 -13.25
N ILE A 256 3.55 -17.09 -12.26
CA ILE A 256 4.74 -17.06 -11.41
C ILE A 256 4.27 -17.49 -10.03
N PRO A 257 4.39 -18.78 -9.69
CA PRO A 257 3.88 -19.29 -8.42
C PRO A 257 4.74 -18.81 -7.25
N LEU A 258 4.12 -18.68 -6.09
CA LEU A 258 4.82 -18.54 -4.84
C LEU A 258 5.41 -19.90 -4.46
N PRO A 259 6.73 -20.02 -4.27
CA PRO A 259 7.34 -21.26 -3.81
C PRO A 259 6.78 -21.69 -2.46
N SER A 260 6.55 -22.99 -2.28
CA SER A 260 5.95 -23.55 -1.05
C SER A 260 6.75 -23.23 0.22
N VAL A 261 8.06 -23.14 0.09
CA VAL A 261 8.99 -22.78 1.19
C VAL A 261 8.88 -21.32 1.62
N ALA A 262 8.30 -20.45 0.80
CA ALA A 262 8.13 -19.01 1.09
C ALA A 262 6.71 -18.67 1.60
N ARG A 263 5.84 -19.66 1.81
CA ARG A 263 4.49 -19.41 2.34
C ARG A 263 4.56 -19.06 3.82
N ALA A 264 4.03 -17.88 4.16
CA ALA A 264 3.86 -17.50 5.55
C ALA A 264 2.83 -18.43 6.24
N PRO A 265 2.95 -18.63 7.55
CA PRO A 265 1.91 -19.31 8.33
C PRO A 265 0.54 -18.63 8.15
N ASP A 266 -0.54 -19.43 8.21
CA ASP A 266 -1.91 -18.92 8.12
C ASP A 266 -2.15 -17.79 9.13
N GLY A 267 -2.74 -16.68 8.68
CA GLY A 267 -3.13 -15.56 9.52
C GLY A 267 -2.09 -14.46 9.69
N GLY A 268 -1.04 -14.41 8.85
CA GLY A 268 -0.10 -13.27 8.77
C GLY A 268 -0.79 -11.97 8.31
N ASP A 269 -0.29 -10.81 8.76
CA ASP A 269 -0.74 -9.51 8.24
C ASP A 269 -0.21 -9.32 6.82
N THR A 270 -1.12 -9.32 5.84
CA THR A 270 -0.80 -9.14 4.43
C THR A 270 -0.84 -7.67 3.98
N CYS A 271 -1.12 -6.74 4.88
CA CYS A 271 -1.16 -5.31 4.57
C CYS A 271 0.24 -4.83 4.18
N GLY A 272 0.36 -4.22 3.00
CA GLY A 272 1.64 -3.80 2.43
C GLY A 272 2.36 -4.85 1.58
N ALA A 273 1.80 -6.06 1.41
CA ALA A 273 2.38 -7.06 0.52
C ALA A 273 2.43 -6.58 -0.94
N GLY A 274 1.41 -5.85 -1.39
CA GLY A 274 1.38 -5.18 -2.70
C GLY A 274 2.47 -4.11 -2.84
N ASP A 275 2.64 -3.27 -1.80
CA ASP A 275 3.72 -2.26 -1.77
C ASP A 275 5.10 -2.94 -1.85
N SER A 276 5.32 -4.01 -1.08
CA SER A 276 6.57 -4.79 -1.13
C SER A 276 6.82 -5.40 -2.51
N PHE A 277 5.78 -5.95 -3.14
CA PHE A 277 5.86 -6.46 -4.51
C PHE A 277 6.26 -5.36 -5.50
N ALA A 278 5.58 -4.21 -5.48
CA ALA A 278 5.82 -3.11 -6.39
C ALA A 278 7.23 -2.50 -6.22
N VAL A 279 7.68 -2.34 -4.97
CA VAL A 279 9.05 -1.88 -4.65
C VAL A 279 10.11 -2.84 -5.19
N ALA A 280 9.98 -4.14 -4.90
CA ALA A 280 10.95 -5.14 -5.36
C ALA A 280 11.02 -5.21 -6.89
N ALA A 281 9.87 -5.07 -7.57
CA ALA A 281 9.82 -4.97 -9.02
C ALA A 281 10.54 -3.72 -9.54
N ALA A 282 10.31 -2.55 -8.92
CA ALA A 282 10.95 -1.30 -9.31
C ALA A 282 12.48 -1.34 -9.15
N VAL A 283 12.96 -1.91 -8.04
CA VAL A 283 14.41 -2.11 -7.80
C VAL A 283 15.04 -2.97 -8.89
N ARG A 284 14.40 -4.10 -9.24
CA ARG A 284 14.93 -5.01 -10.27
C ARG A 284 14.92 -4.40 -11.66
N LEU A 285 13.90 -3.61 -12.00
CA LEU A 285 13.87 -2.87 -13.26
C LEU A 285 14.94 -1.78 -13.31
N ALA A 286 15.21 -1.10 -12.18
CA ALA A 286 16.31 -0.14 -12.05
C ALA A 286 17.69 -0.77 -12.29
N GLU A 287 17.85 -2.06 -11.96
CA GLU A 287 19.07 -2.86 -12.26
C GLU A 287 19.16 -3.31 -13.73
N GLY A 288 18.24 -2.88 -14.59
CA GLY A 288 18.19 -3.26 -16.01
C GLY A 288 17.65 -4.67 -16.24
N ARG A 289 16.99 -5.28 -15.24
CA ARG A 289 16.37 -6.61 -15.42
C ARG A 289 15.02 -6.48 -16.09
N GLY A 290 14.66 -7.46 -16.92
CA GLY A 290 13.36 -7.46 -17.61
C GLY A 290 12.19 -7.78 -16.67
N PRO A 291 10.92 -7.51 -17.12
CA PRO A 291 9.71 -7.65 -16.31
C PRO A 291 9.53 -9.06 -15.70
N GLU A 292 9.89 -10.14 -16.41
CA GLU A 292 9.77 -11.50 -15.86
C GLU A 292 10.67 -11.68 -14.62
N SER A 293 11.93 -11.26 -14.69
CA SER A 293 12.86 -11.32 -13.56
C SER A 293 12.41 -10.46 -12.40
N ALA A 294 11.88 -9.27 -12.71
CA ALA A 294 11.36 -8.33 -11.73
C ALA A 294 10.18 -8.94 -10.96
N VAL A 295 9.19 -9.52 -11.66
CA VAL A 295 8.01 -10.12 -11.04
C VAL A 295 8.36 -11.38 -10.24
N ARG A 296 9.30 -12.22 -10.70
CA ARG A 296 9.78 -13.37 -9.91
C ARG A 296 10.36 -12.95 -8.55
N ARG A 297 11.19 -11.92 -8.54
CA ARG A 297 11.74 -11.38 -7.28
C ARG A 297 10.66 -10.72 -6.43
N ALA A 298 9.72 -10.01 -7.06
CA ALA A 298 8.62 -9.33 -6.38
C ALA A 298 7.69 -10.30 -5.63
N VAL A 299 7.37 -11.47 -6.23
CA VAL A 299 6.61 -12.54 -5.57
C VAL A 299 7.32 -13.02 -4.30
N LEU A 300 8.63 -13.24 -4.36
CA LEU A 300 9.43 -13.67 -3.20
C LEU A 300 9.49 -12.57 -2.14
N ALA A 301 9.73 -11.31 -2.53
CA ALA A 301 9.80 -10.18 -1.61
C ALA A 301 8.51 -9.98 -0.82
N ALA A 302 7.35 -10.07 -1.51
CA ALA A 302 6.05 -9.97 -0.85
C ALA A 302 5.83 -11.10 0.17
N ALA A 303 6.28 -12.33 -0.14
CA ALA A 303 6.18 -13.45 0.78
C ALA A 303 7.13 -13.33 1.97
N GLU A 304 8.38 -12.92 1.74
CA GLU A 304 9.37 -12.62 2.79
C GLU A 304 8.84 -11.54 3.73
N PHE A 305 8.26 -10.46 3.19
CA PHE A 305 7.65 -9.39 3.96
C PHE A 305 6.51 -9.89 4.87
N VAL A 306 5.57 -10.66 4.33
CA VAL A 306 4.46 -11.24 5.12
C VAL A 306 5.01 -12.22 6.17
N GLY A 307 5.99 -13.06 5.80
CA GLY A 307 6.66 -14.00 6.71
C GLY A 307 7.40 -13.32 7.86
N ALA A 308 7.95 -12.13 7.63
CA ALA A 308 8.61 -11.30 8.64
C ALA A 308 7.63 -10.52 9.55
N GLY A 309 6.31 -10.69 9.39
CA GLY A 309 5.30 -10.00 10.20
C GLY A 309 4.72 -8.75 9.52
N GLY A 310 4.92 -8.57 8.22
CA GLY A 310 4.33 -7.50 7.43
C GLY A 310 4.84 -6.12 7.84
N ALA A 311 3.95 -5.13 7.89
CA ALA A 311 4.30 -3.75 8.18
C ALA A 311 4.63 -3.47 9.68
N ALA A 312 4.63 -4.47 10.54
CA ALA A 312 4.89 -4.29 11.98
C ALA A 312 6.29 -3.69 12.27
N ALA A 313 7.30 -4.06 11.47
CA ALA A 313 8.67 -3.53 11.60
C ALA A 313 8.78 -2.01 11.31
N TYR A 314 7.76 -1.42 10.70
CA TYR A 314 7.72 0.00 10.31
C TYR A 314 6.74 0.81 11.16
N SER A 315 6.33 0.29 12.31
CA SER A 315 5.30 0.86 13.16
C SER A 315 5.84 1.41 14.47
N GLU A 316 5.08 2.35 15.05
CA GLU A 316 5.23 2.82 16.43
C GLU A 316 3.96 2.47 17.20
N THR A 317 4.12 1.85 18.37
CA THR A 317 2.98 1.43 19.22
C THR A 317 2.95 2.26 20.48
N GLU A 318 1.79 2.80 20.81
CA GLU A 318 1.54 3.57 22.03
C GLU A 318 0.46 2.86 22.88
N PRO A 319 0.68 2.73 24.19
CA PRO A 319 -0.37 2.30 25.09
C PRO A 319 -1.47 3.36 25.17
N VAL A 320 -2.72 2.94 25.21
CA VAL A 320 -3.85 3.81 25.54
C VAL A 320 -4.14 3.65 27.02
N ALA A 321 -4.13 4.77 27.77
CA ALA A 321 -4.55 4.72 29.17
C ALA A 321 -5.98 4.15 29.24
N VAL A 322 -6.09 2.93 29.71
CA VAL A 322 -7.38 2.32 30.03
C VAL A 322 -7.92 3.13 31.20
N ARG A 323 -9.07 3.80 31.06
CA ARG A 323 -9.79 4.27 32.23
C ARG A 323 -10.03 3.04 33.08
N GLU A 324 -9.35 2.96 34.23
CA GLU A 324 -9.78 2.04 35.27
C GLU A 324 -11.26 2.30 35.47
N ALA A 325 -12.08 1.26 35.32
CA ALA A 325 -13.47 1.34 35.69
C ALA A 325 -13.46 1.74 37.17
N THR A 326 -13.75 2.99 37.43
CA THR A 326 -13.92 3.45 38.80
C THR A 326 -15.00 2.58 39.39
N ALA A 327 -14.62 1.76 40.36
CA ALA A 327 -15.49 0.84 41.10
C ALA A 327 -16.56 1.59 41.96
N ASP A 328 -16.82 2.85 41.68
CA ASP A 328 -17.68 3.74 42.44
C ASP A 328 -18.89 4.26 41.63
N TRP A 329 -19.48 3.45 40.77
CA TRP A 329 -20.81 3.74 40.34
C TRP A 329 -21.80 2.82 41.07
N ASP A 330 -22.28 3.27 42.22
CA ASP A 330 -23.38 2.68 42.96
C ASP A 330 -24.71 3.24 42.37
N PRO A 331 -25.49 2.44 41.62
CA PRO A 331 -26.76 2.90 41.06
C PRO A 331 -27.88 3.13 42.08
N LEU A 332 -27.59 2.93 43.36
CA LEU A 332 -28.59 3.05 44.47
C LEU A 332 -28.35 4.27 45.38
N ARG A 333 -27.42 5.17 45.03
CA ARG A 333 -27.24 6.44 45.70
C ARG A 333 -27.90 7.58 44.93
N THR A 334 -29.24 7.60 44.91
CA THR A 334 -30.08 8.80 44.74
C THR A 334 -31.23 8.74 45.69
#